data_2f8f671ff23e598dfa83cb5149c075cb
#
_entry.id   2f8f671ff23e598dfa83cb5149c075cb
#
_cell.length_a   1.000
_cell.length_b   1.000
_cell.length_c   1.000
_cell.angle_alpha   90.00
_cell.angle_beta   90.00
_cell.angle_gamma   90.00
#
_symmetry.space_group_name_H-M   'P 1'
#
loop_
_entity.id
_entity.type
_entity.pdbx_description
1 polymer ?
#
loop_
_entity_poly.entity_id
_entity_poly.type
_entity_poly.pdbx_seq_one_letter_code
_entity_poly.pdbx_strand_id
1 'polypeptide(L)'
;MNNTPKSLRPQFLLNPDIVFLNHGSFGACPKPIFDEYQEWQRKLETRPVKFQAEEVFTHLENSRRALGEYINCDKDDLVYFPNPTHAISNLIPSLNLNERDEVLTTDQEYGACDRAWVYYAQKSGFKYIKSEIPLPITSVEEFCQQFWSKATPQTKYVYLSHITSSTALILPIDKIVKEAKVRRIKTIIDGAHVPGHIPLDIKAMDPDYYTGACHKWLCCPKGVSFLFVRKKLQEKMQPLVFSWGWGEKYNEFKASTQLHSESRFVNIFQWQGTRDMSAFLTVPASIEFQNQYDWDSVRSRCGEMVLDARNRITELTGLPKLCPDDWLGQMATILFPMDDTVAFKERLYDDHQIEISTMAHEGHTAFRISIQGYNSEADVDHLILTLKNLI
;
A
#
# COMPACT_ATOMS: atom_id res chain seq x y z
N MET A 1 5.40 27.42 -17.08
CA MET A 1 5.32 26.17 -17.88
C MET A 1 6.09 25.13 -17.11
N ASN A 2 5.39 24.18 -16.49
CA ASN A 2 6.03 23.08 -15.76
C ASN A 2 6.70 22.16 -16.79
N ASN A 3 8.01 22.18 -16.81
CA ASN A 3 8.82 21.35 -17.71
C ASN A 3 9.03 19.97 -17.04
N THR A 4 7.93 19.22 -16.80
CA THR A 4 8.06 17.85 -16.30
C THR A 4 8.79 17.01 -17.34
N PRO A 5 9.94 16.39 -17.02
CA PRO A 5 10.69 15.60 -17.97
C PRO A 5 9.80 14.45 -18.52
N LYS A 6 10.00 14.11 -19.82
CA LYS A 6 9.29 12.97 -20.43
C LYS A 6 9.53 11.63 -19.71
N SER A 7 10.64 11.50 -19.00
CA SER A 7 10.95 10.34 -18.15
C SER A 7 11.79 10.77 -16.95
N LEU A 8 11.44 10.24 -15.78
CA LEU A 8 12.20 10.41 -14.53
C LEU A 8 13.29 9.34 -14.35
N ARG A 9 13.58 8.51 -15.36
CA ARG A 9 14.57 7.41 -15.28
C ARG A 9 15.92 7.84 -14.68
N PRO A 10 16.53 8.99 -15.05
CA PRO A 10 17.78 9.43 -14.47
C PRO A 10 17.75 9.67 -12.97
N GLN A 11 16.56 9.87 -12.39
CA GLN A 11 16.37 10.08 -10.94
C GLN A 11 16.39 8.76 -10.14
N PHE A 12 16.38 7.60 -10.79
CA PHE A 12 16.29 6.30 -10.12
C PHE A 12 17.58 5.49 -10.27
N LEU A 13 17.83 4.57 -9.30
CA LEU A 13 18.98 3.65 -9.28
C LEU A 13 18.72 2.35 -10.07
N LEU A 14 17.64 2.30 -10.83
CA LEU A 14 17.27 1.12 -11.61
C LEU A 14 18.34 0.77 -12.65
N ASN A 15 18.59 -0.53 -12.85
CA ASN A 15 19.47 -1.01 -13.92
C ASN A 15 18.99 -0.47 -15.28
N PRO A 16 19.83 0.26 -16.06
CA PRO A 16 19.43 0.84 -17.32
C PRO A 16 19.03 -0.19 -18.38
N ASP A 17 19.56 -1.41 -18.31
CA ASP A 17 19.32 -2.46 -19.28
C ASP A 17 17.99 -3.22 -19.06
N ILE A 18 17.32 -2.98 -17.93
CA ILE A 18 16.05 -3.66 -17.57
C ILE A 18 14.87 -2.72 -17.79
N VAL A 19 13.88 -3.16 -18.53
CA VAL A 19 12.55 -2.56 -18.63
C VAL A 19 11.76 -2.98 -17.41
N PHE A 20 11.75 -2.12 -16.38
CA PHE A 20 11.12 -2.39 -15.09
C PHE A 20 9.65 -1.95 -15.10
N LEU A 21 8.74 -2.88 -15.37
CA LEU A 21 7.28 -2.69 -15.38
C LEU A 21 6.61 -3.31 -14.14
N ASN A 22 7.30 -3.35 -13.00
CA ASN A 22 6.87 -4.01 -11.78
C ASN A 22 6.96 -3.12 -10.53
N HIS A 23 6.73 -1.81 -10.69
CA HIS A 23 6.79 -0.85 -9.57
C HIS A 23 5.85 -1.23 -8.42
N GLY A 24 4.65 -1.72 -8.71
CA GLY A 24 3.64 -2.09 -7.73
C GLY A 24 4.06 -3.19 -6.76
N SER A 25 5.05 -4.03 -7.08
CA SER A 25 5.50 -5.09 -6.16
C SER A 25 6.21 -4.50 -4.93
N PHE A 26 7.28 -3.72 -5.12
CA PHE A 26 8.10 -3.21 -4.02
C PHE A 26 8.46 -1.72 -4.14
N GLY A 27 8.10 -1.06 -5.23
CA GLY A 27 8.49 0.31 -5.53
C GLY A 27 9.98 0.43 -5.92
N ALA A 28 10.35 1.59 -6.44
CA ALA A 28 11.72 2.03 -6.63
C ALA A 28 11.90 3.36 -5.90
N CYS A 29 13.05 3.55 -5.24
CA CYS A 29 13.36 4.77 -4.51
C CYS A 29 14.20 5.70 -5.41
N PRO A 30 13.84 6.99 -5.57
CA PRO A 30 14.67 7.95 -6.28
C PRO A 30 16.00 8.20 -5.57
N LYS A 31 17.04 8.51 -6.35
CA LYS A 31 18.40 8.81 -5.85
C LYS A 31 18.40 9.85 -4.72
N PRO A 32 17.78 11.05 -4.86
CA PRO A 32 17.86 12.06 -3.81
C PRO A 32 17.24 11.60 -2.49
N ILE A 33 16.18 10.77 -2.55
CA ILE A 33 15.55 10.23 -1.34
C ILE A 33 16.41 9.11 -0.73
N PHE A 34 17.03 8.30 -1.58
CA PHE A 34 17.93 7.26 -1.11
C PHE A 34 19.20 7.86 -0.46
N ASP A 35 19.74 8.94 -1.01
CA ASP A 35 20.87 9.66 -0.46
C ASP A 35 20.51 10.27 0.91
N GLU A 36 19.36 10.92 1.05
CA GLU A 36 18.86 11.42 2.34
C GLU A 36 18.68 10.28 3.37
N TYR A 37 18.14 9.13 2.93
CA TYR A 37 18.05 7.96 3.81
C TYR A 37 19.42 7.54 4.37
N GLN A 38 20.44 7.50 3.53
CA GLN A 38 21.80 7.20 3.98
C GLN A 38 22.39 8.28 4.89
N GLU A 39 22.05 9.55 4.69
CA GLU A 39 22.45 10.64 5.58
C GLU A 39 21.84 10.48 6.97
N TRP A 40 20.56 10.11 7.06
CA TRP A 40 19.93 9.81 8.35
C TRP A 40 20.61 8.64 9.07
N GLN A 41 20.97 7.58 8.34
CA GLN A 41 21.72 6.45 8.91
C GLN A 41 23.12 6.89 9.43
N ARG A 42 23.85 7.68 8.68
CA ARG A 42 25.14 8.23 9.12
C ARG A 42 24.98 9.13 10.36
N LYS A 43 23.93 9.94 10.39
CA LYS A 43 23.62 10.80 11.55
C LYS A 43 23.31 9.97 12.79
N LEU A 44 22.55 8.89 12.66
CA LEU A 44 22.30 7.92 13.72
C LEU A 44 23.61 7.37 14.29
N GLU A 45 24.51 6.86 13.42
CA GLU A 45 25.76 6.22 13.85
C GLU A 45 26.78 7.23 14.41
N THR A 46 26.69 8.48 14.04
CA THR A 46 27.59 9.52 14.58
C THR A 46 27.36 9.78 16.08
N ARG A 47 26.10 9.70 16.55
CA ARG A 47 25.73 9.94 17.94
C ARG A 47 24.52 9.07 18.33
N PRO A 48 24.69 7.73 18.39
CA PRO A 48 23.55 6.80 18.46
C PRO A 48 22.66 7.02 19.68
N VAL A 49 23.22 7.28 20.86
CA VAL A 49 22.41 7.53 22.07
C VAL A 49 21.64 8.82 21.97
N LYS A 50 22.27 9.92 21.61
CA LYS A 50 21.61 11.22 21.48
C LYS A 50 20.54 11.20 20.40
N PHE A 51 20.84 10.59 19.25
CA PHE A 51 19.88 10.46 18.17
C PHE A 51 18.67 9.63 18.58
N GLN A 52 18.88 8.40 19.08
CA GLN A 52 17.80 7.47 19.41
C GLN A 52 17.00 7.88 20.65
N ALA A 53 17.63 8.48 21.67
CA ALA A 53 16.95 8.83 22.92
C ALA A 53 16.31 10.23 22.90
N GLU A 54 16.75 11.13 22.02
CA GLU A 54 16.33 12.53 22.05
C GLU A 54 15.85 13.03 20.68
N GLU A 55 16.72 13.01 19.65
CA GLU A 55 16.48 13.74 18.39
C GLU A 55 15.43 13.07 17.49
N VAL A 56 15.40 11.73 17.43
CA VAL A 56 14.58 10.97 16.48
C VAL A 56 13.07 11.23 16.63
N PHE A 57 12.59 11.50 17.84
CA PHE A 57 11.18 11.72 18.10
C PHE A 57 10.64 12.99 17.44
N THR A 58 11.42 14.07 17.49
CA THR A 58 11.08 15.33 16.78
C THR A 58 11.07 15.11 15.27
N HIS A 59 12.04 14.37 14.73
CA HIS A 59 12.09 14.04 13.31
C HIS A 59 10.91 13.16 12.88
N LEU A 60 10.54 12.16 13.69
CA LEU A 60 9.36 11.32 13.45
C LEU A 60 8.06 12.12 13.51
N GLU A 61 7.94 13.07 14.44
CA GLU A 61 6.77 13.96 14.49
C GLU A 61 6.65 14.82 13.24
N ASN A 62 7.76 15.41 12.78
CA ASN A 62 7.78 16.20 11.54
C ASN A 62 7.42 15.32 10.32
N SER A 63 7.92 14.11 10.28
CA SER A 63 7.60 13.14 9.24
C SER A 63 6.11 12.76 9.26
N ARG A 64 5.53 12.46 10.43
CA ARG A 64 4.09 12.18 10.55
C ARG A 64 3.23 13.40 10.21
N ARG A 65 3.68 14.60 10.53
CA ARG A 65 2.98 15.85 10.16
C ARG A 65 2.92 15.99 8.64
N ALA A 66 4.04 15.86 7.95
CA ALA A 66 4.08 15.92 6.49
C ALA A 66 3.19 14.85 5.84
N LEU A 67 3.22 13.61 6.36
CA LEU A 67 2.33 12.56 5.88
C LEU A 67 0.85 12.88 6.18
N GLY A 68 0.54 13.35 7.39
CA GLY A 68 -0.82 13.73 7.78
C GLY A 68 -1.40 14.84 6.89
N GLU A 69 -0.61 15.86 6.58
CA GLU A 69 -0.97 16.90 5.62
C GLU A 69 -1.20 16.34 4.21
N TYR A 70 -0.33 15.43 3.76
CA TYR A 70 -0.42 14.80 2.44
C TYR A 70 -1.67 13.93 2.24
N ILE A 71 -2.12 13.21 3.29
CA ILE A 71 -3.30 12.33 3.24
C ILE A 71 -4.52 12.90 3.98
N ASN A 72 -4.47 14.17 4.40
CA ASN A 72 -5.52 14.90 5.13
C ASN A 72 -5.99 14.20 6.41
N CYS A 73 -5.08 14.02 7.38
CA CYS A 73 -5.41 13.54 8.72
C CYS A 73 -4.48 14.14 9.80
N ASP A 74 -4.83 13.94 11.08
CA ASP A 74 -3.98 14.39 12.19
C ASP A 74 -2.72 13.50 12.28
N LYS A 75 -1.54 14.12 12.48
CA LYS A 75 -0.26 13.43 12.68
C LYS A 75 -0.26 12.43 13.84
N ASP A 76 -1.08 12.68 14.85
CA ASP A 76 -1.19 11.84 16.05
C ASP A 76 -2.21 10.70 15.91
N ASP A 77 -2.90 10.64 14.77
CA ASP A 77 -3.71 9.49 14.36
C ASP A 77 -2.89 8.49 13.49
N LEU A 78 -1.59 8.77 13.27
CA LEU A 78 -0.67 8.00 12.45
C LEU A 78 0.48 7.39 13.27
N VAL A 79 0.84 6.15 12.93
CA VAL A 79 2.09 5.51 13.37
C VAL A 79 2.76 4.77 12.22
N TYR A 80 4.10 4.72 12.23
CA TYR A 80 4.86 4.03 11.20
C TYR A 80 5.05 2.54 11.48
N PHE A 81 4.97 1.77 10.41
CA PHE A 81 5.30 0.34 10.37
C PHE A 81 6.22 0.03 9.18
N PRO A 82 6.97 -1.07 9.21
CA PRO A 82 7.83 -1.46 8.08
C PRO A 82 7.05 -1.72 6.79
N ASN A 83 5.83 -2.25 6.90
CA ASN A 83 4.95 -2.57 5.78
C ASN A 83 3.50 -2.75 6.24
N PRO A 84 2.51 -2.73 5.32
CA PRO A 84 1.10 -2.92 5.66
C PRO A 84 0.79 -4.27 6.32
N THR A 85 1.47 -5.35 5.95
CA THR A 85 1.30 -6.66 6.60
C THR A 85 1.61 -6.60 8.09
N HIS A 86 2.68 -5.88 8.47
CA HIS A 86 3.03 -5.65 9.86
C HIS A 86 1.97 -4.80 10.59
N ALA A 87 1.46 -3.75 9.93
CA ALA A 87 0.40 -2.91 10.47
C ALA A 87 -0.88 -3.71 10.74
N ILE A 88 -1.35 -4.51 9.77
CA ILE A 88 -2.54 -5.35 9.90
C ILE A 88 -2.36 -6.42 10.98
N SER A 89 -1.20 -7.09 11.03
CA SER A 89 -0.91 -8.09 12.07
C SER A 89 -0.90 -7.50 13.48
N ASN A 90 -0.49 -6.23 13.64
CA ASN A 90 -0.59 -5.50 14.91
C ASN A 90 -2.00 -5.03 15.23
N LEU A 91 -2.81 -4.73 14.22
CA LEU A 91 -4.19 -4.26 14.40
C LEU A 91 -5.12 -5.37 14.88
N ILE A 92 -5.09 -6.54 14.25
CA ILE A 92 -6.09 -7.60 14.45
C ILE A 92 -6.26 -7.98 15.92
N PRO A 93 -5.22 -8.21 16.74
CA PRO A 93 -5.39 -8.53 18.16
C PRO A 93 -6.10 -7.45 18.97
N SER A 94 -5.94 -6.18 18.59
CA SER A 94 -6.58 -5.03 19.25
C SER A 94 -8.09 -4.96 19.02
N LEU A 95 -8.63 -5.68 18.04
CA LEU A 95 -10.04 -5.67 17.71
C LEU A 95 -10.89 -6.48 18.71
N ASN A 96 -10.26 -7.35 19.51
CA ASN A 96 -10.90 -8.21 20.52
C ASN A 96 -12.09 -9.00 19.94
N LEU A 97 -11.86 -9.66 18.80
CA LEU A 97 -12.86 -10.49 18.12
C LEU A 97 -12.99 -11.86 18.80
N ASN A 98 -14.20 -12.41 18.80
CA ASN A 98 -14.54 -13.71 19.39
C ASN A 98 -15.49 -14.49 18.45
N GLU A 99 -15.91 -15.71 18.87
CA GLU A 99 -16.72 -16.63 18.07
C GLU A 99 -18.08 -16.11 17.59
N ARG A 100 -18.57 -14.99 18.14
CA ARG A 100 -19.85 -14.37 17.74
C ARG A 100 -19.67 -13.32 16.66
N ASP A 101 -18.44 -13.00 16.33
CA ASP A 101 -18.10 -11.89 15.46
C ASP A 101 -17.74 -12.38 14.05
N GLU A 102 -18.03 -11.55 13.07
CA GLU A 102 -17.66 -11.80 11.69
C GLU A 102 -16.88 -10.61 11.12
N VAL A 103 -15.87 -10.91 10.31
CA VAL A 103 -15.14 -9.95 9.48
C VAL A 103 -15.44 -10.30 8.04
N LEU A 104 -16.06 -9.37 7.31
CA LEU A 104 -16.36 -9.52 5.89
C LEU A 104 -15.23 -8.94 5.05
N THR A 105 -14.83 -9.67 4.03
CA THR A 105 -13.75 -9.29 3.10
C THR A 105 -14.08 -9.77 1.67
N THR A 106 -13.13 -9.54 0.74
CA THR A 106 -13.21 -10.13 -0.60
C THR A 106 -12.24 -11.30 -0.76
N ASP A 107 -12.37 -12.05 -1.85
CA ASP A 107 -11.40 -13.04 -2.29
C ASP A 107 -10.18 -12.43 -3.02
N GLN A 108 -10.19 -11.09 -3.23
CA GLN A 108 -9.16 -10.34 -3.96
C GLN A 108 -8.06 -9.76 -3.05
N GLU A 109 -8.04 -10.11 -1.77
CA GLU A 109 -7.16 -9.51 -0.78
C GLU A 109 -5.70 -9.96 -0.92
N TYR A 110 -4.77 -9.12 -0.44
CA TYR A 110 -3.36 -9.45 -0.44
C TYR A 110 -3.06 -10.68 0.42
N GLY A 111 -2.48 -11.72 -0.19
CA GLY A 111 -2.32 -13.04 0.42
C GLY A 111 -1.60 -13.07 1.77
N ALA A 112 -0.65 -12.17 2.06
CA ALA A 112 0.01 -12.13 3.36
C ALA A 112 -0.92 -11.59 4.45
N CYS A 113 -1.73 -10.56 4.16
CA CYS A 113 -2.73 -10.04 5.10
C CYS A 113 -3.88 -11.04 5.28
N ASP A 114 -4.32 -11.68 4.21
CA ASP A 114 -5.33 -12.75 4.25
C ASP A 114 -4.91 -13.89 5.19
N ARG A 115 -3.65 -14.32 5.13
CA ARG A 115 -3.10 -15.33 6.06
C ARG A 115 -3.10 -14.86 7.51
N ALA A 116 -2.83 -13.59 7.76
CA ALA A 116 -2.92 -13.04 9.13
C ALA A 116 -4.35 -13.11 9.65
N TRP A 117 -5.34 -12.72 8.85
CA TRP A 117 -6.77 -12.83 9.21
C TRP A 117 -7.18 -14.27 9.47
N VAL A 118 -6.82 -15.22 8.61
CA VAL A 118 -7.09 -16.65 8.78
C VAL A 118 -6.47 -17.18 10.07
N TYR A 119 -5.20 -16.84 10.35
CA TYR A 119 -4.53 -17.26 11.59
C TYR A 119 -5.28 -16.76 12.84
N TYR A 120 -5.63 -15.48 12.87
CA TYR A 120 -6.33 -14.93 14.05
C TYR A 120 -7.79 -15.41 14.15
N ALA A 121 -8.46 -15.69 13.03
CA ALA A 121 -9.78 -16.31 13.02
C ALA A 121 -9.74 -17.69 13.67
N GLN A 122 -8.77 -18.53 13.30
CA GLN A 122 -8.56 -19.83 13.93
C GLN A 122 -8.23 -19.73 15.43
N LYS A 123 -7.42 -18.74 15.82
CA LYS A 123 -6.99 -18.53 17.20
C LYS A 123 -8.11 -18.02 18.11
N SER A 124 -8.95 -17.11 17.64
CA SER A 124 -9.96 -16.39 18.44
C SER A 124 -11.39 -16.85 18.15
N GLY A 125 -11.61 -17.73 17.17
CA GLY A 125 -12.89 -18.33 16.85
C GLY A 125 -13.85 -17.47 16.02
N PHE A 126 -13.51 -16.20 15.70
CA PHE A 126 -14.36 -15.38 14.83
C PHE A 126 -14.38 -15.90 13.40
N LYS A 127 -15.43 -15.55 12.65
CA LYS A 127 -15.54 -15.94 11.24
C LYS A 127 -14.93 -14.88 10.33
N TYR A 128 -14.08 -15.32 9.41
CA TYR A 128 -13.53 -14.52 8.32
C TYR A 128 -14.26 -14.90 7.04
N ILE A 129 -15.20 -14.05 6.59
CA ILE A 129 -16.14 -14.33 5.51
C ILE A 129 -15.68 -13.66 4.25
N LYS A 130 -15.41 -14.44 3.20
CA LYS A 130 -15.04 -13.92 1.89
C LYS A 130 -16.26 -13.79 1.00
N SER A 131 -16.44 -12.61 0.41
CA SER A 131 -17.32 -12.40 -0.71
C SER A 131 -16.54 -12.63 -2.00
N GLU A 132 -16.95 -13.60 -2.77
CA GLU A 132 -16.41 -13.87 -4.10
C GLU A 132 -16.83 -12.75 -5.04
N ILE A 133 -15.87 -12.08 -5.66
CA ILE A 133 -16.10 -10.97 -6.58
C ILE A 133 -15.88 -11.48 -8.00
N PRO A 134 -16.96 -11.70 -8.76
CA PRO A 134 -16.84 -12.21 -10.13
C PRO A 134 -16.01 -11.29 -11.01
N LEU A 135 -15.16 -11.87 -11.84
CA LEU A 135 -14.44 -11.16 -12.89
C LEU A 135 -14.89 -11.66 -14.27
N PRO A 136 -15.04 -10.80 -15.26
CA PRO A 136 -14.83 -9.35 -15.24
C PRO A 136 -15.83 -8.61 -14.37
N ILE A 137 -15.34 -7.64 -13.60
CA ILE A 137 -16.22 -6.72 -12.88
C ILE A 137 -16.84 -5.74 -13.87
N THR A 138 -18.14 -5.44 -13.73
CA THR A 138 -18.85 -4.63 -14.71
C THR A 138 -19.25 -3.25 -14.20
N SER A 139 -19.59 -3.15 -12.91
CA SER A 139 -20.01 -1.88 -12.31
C SER A 139 -19.74 -1.82 -10.80
N VAL A 140 -19.74 -0.59 -10.29
CA VAL A 140 -19.61 -0.31 -8.85
C VAL A 140 -20.82 -0.84 -8.08
N GLU A 141 -21.99 -0.77 -8.66
CA GLU A 141 -23.25 -1.22 -8.07
C GLU A 141 -23.22 -2.74 -7.89
N GLU A 142 -22.79 -3.47 -8.92
CA GLU A 142 -22.66 -4.94 -8.88
C GLU A 142 -21.63 -5.35 -7.83
N PHE A 143 -20.46 -4.71 -7.80
CA PHE A 143 -19.47 -4.96 -6.76
C PHE A 143 -20.04 -4.77 -5.35
N CYS A 144 -20.69 -3.63 -5.09
CA CYS A 144 -21.24 -3.33 -3.77
C CYS A 144 -22.36 -4.33 -3.40
N GLN A 145 -23.23 -4.69 -4.34
CA GLN A 145 -24.28 -5.67 -4.11
C GLN A 145 -23.69 -7.04 -3.75
N GLN A 146 -22.74 -7.51 -4.55
CA GLN A 146 -22.06 -8.79 -4.31
C GLN A 146 -21.32 -8.79 -2.96
N PHE A 147 -20.53 -7.75 -2.69
CA PHE A 147 -19.80 -7.62 -1.44
C PHE A 147 -20.74 -7.69 -0.23
N TRP A 148 -21.79 -6.87 -0.21
CA TRP A 148 -22.70 -6.79 0.93
C TRP A 148 -23.68 -7.97 1.03
N SER A 149 -23.80 -8.82 0.00
CA SER A 149 -24.65 -10.02 0.03
C SER A 149 -24.27 -11.02 1.11
N LYS A 150 -22.99 -11.01 1.54
CA LYS A 150 -22.47 -11.90 2.60
C LYS A 150 -22.49 -11.27 4.00
N ALA A 151 -22.90 -10.00 4.14
CA ALA A 151 -22.99 -9.35 5.43
C ALA A 151 -24.17 -9.92 6.26
N THR A 152 -23.93 -10.14 7.54
CA THR A 152 -24.94 -10.63 8.50
C THR A 152 -25.06 -9.67 9.71
N PRO A 153 -26.03 -9.83 10.62
CA PRO A 153 -26.07 -9.08 11.87
C PRO A 153 -24.83 -9.26 12.77
N GLN A 154 -24.03 -10.30 12.54
CA GLN A 154 -22.79 -10.59 13.27
C GLN A 154 -21.56 -9.91 12.65
N THR A 155 -21.67 -9.34 11.45
CA THR A 155 -20.57 -8.63 10.78
C THR A 155 -20.20 -7.39 11.59
N LYS A 156 -19.03 -7.39 12.20
CA LYS A 156 -18.47 -6.28 13.02
C LYS A 156 -17.53 -5.39 12.24
N TYR A 157 -16.78 -5.98 11.35
CA TYR A 157 -15.77 -5.30 10.55
C TYR A 157 -15.87 -5.70 9.08
N VAL A 158 -15.50 -4.77 8.22
CA VAL A 158 -15.11 -5.06 6.85
C VAL A 158 -13.62 -4.81 6.71
N TYR A 159 -12.94 -5.69 5.96
CA TYR A 159 -11.55 -5.55 5.59
C TYR A 159 -11.42 -5.61 4.08
N LEU A 160 -10.88 -4.56 3.45
CA LEU A 160 -10.71 -4.50 1.98
C LEU A 160 -9.42 -3.79 1.58
N SER A 161 -8.82 -4.28 0.51
CA SER A 161 -7.82 -3.52 -0.25
C SER A 161 -8.49 -2.34 -0.96
N HIS A 162 -7.87 -1.15 -0.91
CA HIS A 162 -8.34 0.01 -1.70
C HIS A 162 -7.94 -0.16 -3.17
N ILE A 163 -6.74 -0.69 -3.42
CA ILE A 163 -6.32 -1.16 -4.74
C ILE A 163 -5.81 -2.59 -4.56
N THR A 164 -6.43 -3.53 -5.25
CA THR A 164 -6.10 -4.95 -5.14
C THR A 164 -4.71 -5.26 -5.69
N SER A 165 -3.98 -6.16 -5.03
CA SER A 165 -2.61 -6.50 -5.44
C SER A 165 -2.59 -7.41 -6.68
N SER A 166 -3.44 -8.43 -6.72
CA SER A 166 -3.46 -9.42 -7.80
C SER A 166 -4.13 -8.89 -9.07
N THR A 167 -5.25 -8.21 -8.95
CA THR A 167 -6.10 -7.78 -10.06
C THR A 167 -5.95 -6.30 -10.44
N ALA A 168 -5.22 -5.51 -9.61
CA ALA A 168 -4.95 -4.09 -9.82
C ALA A 168 -6.21 -3.18 -9.82
N LEU A 169 -7.33 -3.65 -9.28
CA LEU A 169 -8.60 -2.94 -9.28
C LEU A 169 -8.64 -1.85 -8.19
N ILE A 170 -9.03 -0.65 -8.56
CA ILE A 170 -9.38 0.42 -7.61
C ILE A 170 -10.81 0.17 -7.14
N LEU A 171 -10.96 -0.30 -5.90
CA LEU A 171 -12.26 -0.63 -5.33
C LEU A 171 -13.00 0.65 -4.86
N PRO A 172 -14.34 0.67 -4.89
CA PRO A 172 -15.16 1.84 -4.52
C PRO A 172 -15.26 2.03 -3.01
N ILE A 173 -14.12 2.25 -2.34
CA ILE A 173 -14.01 2.27 -0.87
C ILE A 173 -14.87 3.34 -0.23
N ASP A 174 -15.05 4.50 -0.87
CA ASP A 174 -15.92 5.56 -0.35
C ASP A 174 -17.38 5.09 -0.19
N LYS A 175 -17.91 4.31 -1.16
CA LYS A 175 -19.24 3.73 -1.07
C LYS A 175 -19.30 2.66 0.02
N ILE A 176 -18.27 1.83 0.13
CA ILE A 176 -18.18 0.79 1.17
C ILE A 176 -18.14 1.43 2.56
N VAL A 177 -17.31 2.45 2.78
CA VAL A 177 -17.20 3.13 4.08
C VAL A 177 -18.52 3.81 4.46
N LYS A 178 -19.20 4.47 3.51
CA LYS A 178 -20.52 5.09 3.76
C LYS A 178 -21.58 4.06 4.17
N GLU A 179 -21.68 2.95 3.44
CA GLU A 179 -22.63 1.88 3.73
C GLU A 179 -22.31 1.16 5.05
N ALA A 180 -21.01 0.93 5.35
CA ALA A 180 -20.57 0.36 6.63
C ALA A 180 -21.02 1.20 7.82
N LYS A 181 -20.97 2.54 7.72
CA LYS A 181 -21.46 3.45 8.76
C LYS A 181 -22.97 3.32 8.98
N VAL A 182 -23.75 3.23 7.90
CA VAL A 182 -25.20 3.01 7.99
C VAL A 182 -25.51 1.69 8.73
N ARG A 183 -24.73 0.66 8.42
CA ARG A 183 -24.85 -0.67 9.07
C ARG A 183 -24.21 -0.75 10.44
N ARG A 184 -23.51 0.29 10.90
CA ARG A 184 -22.73 0.30 12.15
C ARG A 184 -21.57 -0.72 12.17
N ILE A 185 -21.05 -1.05 11.01
CA ILE A 185 -19.90 -1.91 10.79
C ILE A 185 -18.65 -1.03 10.71
N LYS A 186 -17.54 -1.45 11.33
CA LYS A 186 -16.27 -0.72 11.26
C LYS A 186 -15.46 -1.11 10.04
N THR A 187 -14.66 -0.19 9.56
CA THR A 187 -13.89 -0.34 8.34
C THR A 187 -12.40 -0.43 8.60
N ILE A 188 -11.74 -1.40 7.97
CA ILE A 188 -10.29 -1.59 7.94
C ILE A 188 -9.89 -1.63 6.48
N ILE A 189 -9.15 -0.60 6.03
CA ILE A 189 -8.82 -0.44 4.62
C ILE A 189 -7.31 -0.63 4.43
N ASP A 190 -6.96 -1.56 3.54
CA ASP A 190 -5.59 -1.77 3.10
C ASP A 190 -5.31 -0.93 1.84
N GLY A 191 -4.73 0.23 2.05
CA GLY A 191 -4.29 1.15 1.01
C GLY A 191 -2.82 0.95 0.60
N ALA A 192 -2.28 -0.28 0.66
CA ALA A 192 -0.87 -0.55 0.33
C ALA A 192 -0.43 0.02 -1.04
N HIS A 193 -1.34 0.13 -1.99
CA HIS A 193 -1.07 0.66 -3.32
C HIS A 193 -1.53 2.11 -3.54
N VAL A 194 -1.93 2.85 -2.49
CA VAL A 194 -2.59 4.14 -2.65
C VAL A 194 -1.67 5.35 -2.52
N PRO A 195 -0.85 5.52 -1.45
CA PRO A 195 -0.04 6.73 -1.31
C PRO A 195 0.88 6.94 -2.51
N GLY A 196 0.70 8.04 -3.24
CA GLY A 196 1.44 8.37 -4.47
C GLY A 196 0.87 7.81 -5.77
N HIS A 197 -0.08 6.87 -5.73
CA HIS A 197 -0.73 6.25 -6.89
C HIS A 197 -2.05 6.95 -7.26
N ILE A 198 -2.92 7.13 -6.28
CA ILE A 198 -4.14 7.91 -6.42
C ILE A 198 -4.25 8.93 -5.27
N PRO A 199 -5.03 10.00 -5.41
CA PRO A 199 -5.29 10.92 -4.30
C PRO A 199 -5.89 10.18 -3.10
N LEU A 200 -5.45 10.55 -1.88
CA LEU A 200 -5.96 9.99 -0.64
C LEU A 200 -6.37 11.11 0.30
N ASP A 201 -7.64 11.14 0.67
CA ASP A 201 -8.19 12.04 1.69
C ASP A 201 -8.86 11.21 2.79
N ILE A 202 -8.10 10.96 3.87
CA ILE A 202 -8.57 10.16 5.01
C ILE A 202 -9.76 10.83 5.70
N LYS A 203 -9.76 12.16 5.79
CA LYS A 203 -10.85 12.90 6.45
C LYS A 203 -12.15 12.82 5.64
N ALA A 204 -12.07 12.96 4.32
CA ALA A 204 -13.24 12.85 3.44
C ALA A 204 -13.79 11.43 3.39
N MET A 205 -12.92 10.42 3.26
CA MET A 205 -13.28 9.00 3.27
C MET A 205 -13.83 8.55 4.62
N ASP A 206 -13.23 9.05 5.72
CA ASP A 206 -13.61 8.79 7.11
C ASP A 206 -13.65 7.30 7.49
N PRO A 207 -12.58 6.50 7.24
CA PRO A 207 -12.48 5.11 7.66
C PRO A 207 -12.23 5.00 9.17
N ASP A 208 -12.42 3.80 9.75
CA ASP A 208 -12.03 3.56 11.15
C ASP A 208 -10.54 3.24 11.28
N TYR A 209 -9.99 2.44 10.35
CA TYR A 209 -8.59 2.10 10.25
C TYR A 209 -8.16 2.14 8.78
N TYR A 210 -6.94 2.60 8.53
CA TYR A 210 -6.35 2.63 7.19
C TYR A 210 -4.85 2.37 7.26
N THR A 211 -4.32 1.51 6.41
CA THR A 211 -2.87 1.35 6.25
C THR A 211 -2.44 1.69 4.82
N GLY A 212 -1.21 2.15 4.64
CA GLY A 212 -0.68 2.47 3.32
C GLY A 212 0.82 2.26 3.25
N ALA A 213 1.33 1.82 2.08
CA ALA A 213 2.76 1.67 1.86
C ALA A 213 3.37 2.92 1.22
N CYS A 214 4.21 3.64 1.97
CA CYS A 214 4.95 4.77 1.43
C CYS A 214 6.12 4.32 0.54
N HIS A 215 6.66 3.11 0.77
CA HIS A 215 7.77 2.57 -0.03
C HIS A 215 7.39 2.08 -1.44
N LYS A 216 6.09 2.08 -1.79
CA LYS A 216 5.63 1.77 -3.15
C LYS A 216 5.53 3.06 -3.97
N TRP A 217 4.34 3.60 -4.12
CA TRP A 217 4.05 4.68 -5.06
C TRP A 217 4.41 6.08 -4.55
N LEU A 218 4.57 6.27 -3.23
CA LEU A 218 5.17 7.47 -2.65
C LEU A 218 6.71 7.44 -2.76
N CYS A 219 7.29 6.32 -3.23
CA CYS A 219 8.71 6.14 -3.55
C CYS A 219 9.69 6.27 -2.38
N CYS A 220 9.25 6.13 -1.12
CA CYS A 220 10.15 6.05 0.02
C CYS A 220 11.08 4.82 -0.07
N PRO A 221 12.19 4.79 0.67
CA PRO A 221 12.97 3.57 0.88
C PRO A 221 12.12 2.41 1.40
N LYS A 222 12.58 1.17 1.18
CA LYS A 222 11.89 -0.02 1.70
C LYS A 222 11.75 0.06 3.22
N GLY A 223 10.66 -0.47 3.76
CA GLY A 223 10.41 -0.46 5.19
C GLY A 223 9.62 0.75 5.69
N VAL A 224 8.91 1.49 4.81
CA VAL A 224 8.06 2.63 5.20
C VAL A 224 6.60 2.38 4.84
N SER A 225 5.78 2.27 5.86
CA SER A 225 4.31 2.27 5.78
C SER A 225 3.71 2.93 7.02
N PHE A 226 2.42 3.16 7.03
CA PHE A 226 1.72 3.73 8.17
C PHE A 226 0.45 2.96 8.51
N LEU A 227 -0.01 3.14 9.75
CA LEU A 227 -1.34 2.79 10.22
C LEU A 227 -2.01 4.07 10.73
N PHE A 228 -3.14 4.41 10.14
CA PHE A 228 -4.10 5.39 10.65
C PHE A 228 -5.12 4.67 11.54
N VAL A 229 -5.40 5.24 12.70
CA VAL A 229 -6.44 4.77 13.61
C VAL A 229 -7.28 5.96 14.04
N ARG A 230 -8.59 5.93 13.76
CA ARG A 230 -9.53 6.95 14.20
C ARG A 230 -9.39 7.22 15.71
N LYS A 231 -9.29 8.47 16.12
CA LYS A 231 -9.02 8.93 17.49
C LYS A 231 -9.76 8.15 18.59
N LYS A 232 -11.08 7.99 18.44
CA LYS A 232 -11.93 7.29 19.42
C LYS A 232 -11.64 5.79 19.58
N LEU A 233 -10.86 5.20 18.68
CA LEU A 233 -10.51 3.77 18.69
C LEU A 233 -9.11 3.51 19.24
N GLN A 234 -8.29 4.54 19.39
CA GLN A 234 -6.88 4.44 19.80
C GLN A 234 -6.69 3.90 21.21
N GLU A 235 -7.61 4.17 22.14
CA GLU A 235 -7.52 3.66 23.51
C GLU A 235 -7.51 2.14 23.60
N LYS A 236 -8.16 1.47 22.62
CA LYS A 236 -8.26 0.00 22.55
C LYS A 236 -7.04 -0.64 21.89
N MET A 237 -6.18 0.17 21.27
CA MET A 237 -5.03 -0.35 20.56
C MET A 237 -3.97 -0.89 21.52
N GLN A 238 -3.45 -2.08 21.17
CA GLN A 238 -2.41 -2.79 21.91
C GLN A 238 -1.31 -3.18 20.93
N PRO A 239 -0.04 -2.87 21.21
CA PRO A 239 1.04 -3.27 20.32
C PRO A 239 1.35 -4.76 20.50
N LEU A 240 1.90 -5.42 19.46
CA LEU A 240 2.47 -6.76 19.59
C LEU A 240 3.80 -6.74 20.35
N VAL A 241 4.53 -5.63 20.25
CA VAL A 241 5.80 -5.41 20.94
C VAL A 241 5.60 -4.37 22.04
N PHE A 242 5.57 -4.82 23.27
CA PHE A 242 5.49 -3.95 24.44
C PHE A 242 6.88 -3.39 24.77
N SER A 243 6.98 -2.07 24.89
CA SER A 243 8.23 -1.38 25.17
C SER A 243 8.02 -0.14 26.05
N TRP A 244 8.99 0.74 26.15
CA TRP A 244 8.99 1.91 27.04
C TRP A 244 7.78 2.85 26.92
N GLY A 245 7.10 2.88 25.78
CA GLY A 245 5.89 3.68 25.57
C GLY A 245 4.63 3.09 26.23
N TRP A 246 4.69 1.94 26.92
CA TRP A 246 3.53 1.22 27.47
C TRP A 246 3.61 1.05 28.99
N GLY A 247 2.47 1.13 29.68
CA GLY A 247 2.30 0.80 31.09
C GLY A 247 2.19 2.02 32.01
N GLU A 248 2.03 1.75 33.32
CA GLU A 248 1.80 2.77 34.35
C GLU A 248 2.99 3.73 34.52
N LYS A 249 4.22 3.22 34.34
CA LYS A 249 5.45 4.02 34.41
C LYS A 249 5.71 4.89 33.19
N TYR A 250 4.81 4.88 32.22
CA TYR A 250 4.92 5.71 31.03
C TYR A 250 5.10 7.20 31.34
N ASN A 251 4.37 7.73 32.33
CA ASN A 251 4.49 9.13 32.74
C ASN A 251 5.83 9.43 33.43
N GLU A 252 6.39 8.48 34.18
CA GLU A 252 7.72 8.62 34.78
C GLU A 252 8.82 8.58 33.72
N PHE A 253 8.67 7.70 32.74
CA PHE A 253 9.59 7.60 31.61
C PHE A 253 9.48 8.83 30.70
N LYS A 254 8.27 9.38 30.47
CA LYS A 254 8.05 10.63 29.77
C LYS A 254 8.77 11.81 30.40
N ALA A 255 8.89 11.84 31.73
CA ALA A 255 9.59 12.90 32.45
C ALA A 255 11.13 12.79 32.36
N SER A 256 11.67 11.57 32.19
CA SER A 256 13.12 11.29 32.16
C SER A 256 13.71 11.21 30.77
N THR A 257 12.88 10.93 29.75
CA THR A 257 13.25 10.80 28.35
C THR A 257 12.30 11.62 27.51
N GLN A 258 12.79 12.18 26.43
CA GLN A 258 11.97 13.01 25.55
C GLN A 258 11.06 12.20 24.60
N LEU A 259 10.53 11.03 24.99
CA LEU A 259 9.46 10.33 24.25
C LEU A 259 8.21 11.22 24.19
N HIS A 260 8.15 12.14 23.22
CA HIS A 260 7.21 13.25 23.22
C HIS A 260 6.16 13.16 22.14
N SER A 261 5.12 12.36 22.38
CA SER A 261 3.80 12.71 21.88
C SER A 261 2.83 12.80 23.05
N GLU A 262 1.90 13.74 23.00
CA GLU A 262 0.73 13.74 23.89
C GLU A 262 -0.16 12.52 23.65
N SER A 263 -0.03 11.88 22.48
CA SER A 263 -0.77 10.69 22.09
C SER A 263 -0.18 9.43 22.69
N ARG A 264 -0.94 8.75 23.57
CA ARG A 264 -0.61 7.40 24.05
C ARG A 264 -0.43 6.45 22.86
N PHE A 265 -1.30 6.52 21.86
CA PHE A 265 -1.26 5.67 20.65
C PHE A 265 0.08 5.79 19.94
N VAL A 266 0.54 7.03 19.68
CA VAL A 266 1.85 7.26 19.05
C VAL A 266 2.96 6.66 19.89
N ASN A 267 2.96 6.88 21.20
CA ASN A 267 4.04 6.43 22.07
C ASN A 267 4.17 4.92 22.14
N ILE A 268 3.06 4.18 22.26
CA ILE A 268 3.09 2.72 22.36
C ILE A 268 3.44 2.03 21.03
N PHE A 269 3.18 2.65 19.88
CA PHE A 269 3.48 2.07 18.57
C PHE A 269 4.76 2.61 17.93
N GLN A 270 5.19 3.82 18.28
CA GLN A 270 6.35 4.44 17.67
C GLN A 270 7.66 3.85 18.22
N TRP A 271 7.72 3.57 19.53
CA TRP A 271 8.89 2.95 20.13
C TRP A 271 8.63 1.48 20.47
N GLN A 272 9.11 0.60 19.62
CA GLN A 272 8.99 -0.85 19.74
C GLN A 272 10.34 -1.55 19.98
N GLY A 273 11.27 -0.88 20.69
CA GLY A 273 12.65 -1.29 20.88
C GLY A 273 13.62 -0.59 19.91
N THR A 274 14.92 -0.79 20.13
CA THR A 274 15.97 -0.19 19.32
C THR A 274 15.90 -0.71 17.88
N ARG A 275 15.81 0.21 16.94
CA ARG A 275 15.79 -0.09 15.50
C ARG A 275 16.23 1.13 14.69
N ASP A 276 16.66 0.93 13.46
CA ASP A 276 16.85 2.01 12.51
C ASP A 276 15.47 2.58 12.08
N MET A 277 15.28 3.87 12.32
CA MET A 277 14.06 4.61 11.94
C MET A 277 14.31 5.57 10.76
N SER A 278 15.52 5.57 10.21
CA SER A 278 15.96 6.53 9.18
C SER A 278 15.06 6.54 7.96
N ALA A 279 14.54 5.39 7.54
CA ALA A 279 13.64 5.31 6.39
C ALA A 279 12.33 6.10 6.60
N PHE A 280 11.78 6.12 7.82
CA PHE A 280 10.56 6.90 8.12
C PHE A 280 10.79 8.42 8.02
N LEU A 281 12.02 8.87 8.22
CA LEU A 281 12.38 10.29 8.21
C LEU A 281 12.45 10.87 6.79
N THR A 282 12.45 10.02 5.75
CA THR A 282 12.49 10.43 4.35
C THR A 282 11.11 10.72 3.75
N VAL A 283 10.03 10.51 4.50
CA VAL A 283 8.66 10.75 3.98
C VAL A 283 8.47 12.20 3.49
N PRO A 284 8.93 13.24 4.23
CA PRO A 284 8.83 14.62 3.74
C PRO A 284 9.55 14.83 2.39
N ALA A 285 10.76 14.27 2.23
CA ALA A 285 11.51 14.36 0.97
C ALA A 285 10.80 13.62 -0.18
N SER A 286 10.14 12.50 0.11
CA SER A 286 9.37 11.77 -0.90
C SER A 286 8.15 12.56 -1.37
N ILE A 287 7.46 13.26 -0.47
CA ILE A 287 6.34 14.15 -0.81
C ILE A 287 6.85 15.34 -1.63
N GLU A 288 7.94 15.96 -1.20
CA GLU A 288 8.54 17.08 -1.92
C GLU A 288 9.02 16.69 -3.32
N PHE A 289 9.61 15.50 -3.48
CA PHE A 289 9.97 14.97 -4.80
C PHE A 289 8.75 14.89 -5.73
N GLN A 290 7.61 14.41 -5.23
CA GLN A 290 6.38 14.39 -6.04
C GLN A 290 5.91 15.80 -6.41
N ASN A 291 5.95 16.75 -5.48
CA ASN A 291 5.58 18.15 -5.72
C ASN A 291 6.44 18.81 -6.81
N GLN A 292 7.75 18.49 -6.85
CA GLN A 292 8.69 19.05 -7.83
C GLN A 292 8.39 18.62 -9.27
N TYR A 293 7.73 17.47 -9.47
CA TYR A 293 7.54 16.88 -10.80
C TYR A 293 6.09 16.87 -11.28
N ASP A 294 5.21 17.71 -10.70
CA ASP A 294 3.78 17.72 -11.08
C ASP A 294 3.21 16.29 -11.13
N TRP A 295 3.10 15.67 -9.94
CA TRP A 295 2.81 14.24 -9.84
C TRP A 295 1.45 13.84 -10.41
N ASP A 296 0.51 14.78 -10.52
CA ASP A 296 -0.79 14.53 -11.17
C ASP A 296 -0.60 14.26 -12.67
N SER A 297 0.24 15.04 -13.34
CA SER A 297 0.62 14.79 -14.75
C SER A 297 1.41 13.49 -14.91
N VAL A 298 2.30 13.15 -13.97
CA VAL A 298 3.02 11.87 -13.98
C VAL A 298 2.04 10.70 -13.86
N ARG A 299 1.09 10.75 -12.91
CA ARG A 299 0.07 9.71 -12.73
C ARG A 299 -0.80 9.54 -13.97
N SER A 300 -1.29 10.65 -14.54
CA SER A 300 -2.13 10.62 -15.75
C SER A 300 -1.41 9.92 -16.91
N ARG A 301 -0.19 10.37 -17.22
CA ARG A 301 0.62 9.75 -18.29
C ARG A 301 0.89 8.26 -18.05
N CYS A 302 1.23 7.88 -16.82
CA CYS A 302 1.46 6.46 -16.49
C CYS A 302 0.17 5.64 -16.64
N GLY A 303 -0.98 6.18 -16.23
CA GLY A 303 -2.29 5.55 -16.41
C GLY A 303 -2.63 5.37 -17.90
N GLU A 304 -2.39 6.38 -18.73
CA GLU A 304 -2.59 6.29 -20.19
C GLU A 304 -1.72 5.19 -20.81
N MET A 305 -0.44 5.08 -20.41
CA MET A 305 0.43 4.00 -20.88
C MET A 305 -0.05 2.60 -20.40
N VAL A 306 -0.60 2.50 -19.20
CA VAL A 306 -1.20 1.25 -18.70
C VAL A 306 -2.41 0.85 -19.53
N LEU A 307 -3.29 1.80 -19.85
CA LEU A 307 -4.49 1.55 -20.66
C LEU A 307 -4.11 1.17 -22.10
N ASP A 308 -3.13 1.86 -22.70
CA ASP A 308 -2.60 1.52 -24.03
C ASP A 308 -2.05 0.10 -24.05
N ALA A 309 -1.16 -0.23 -23.12
CA ALA A 309 -0.58 -1.57 -23.01
C ALA A 309 -1.66 -2.65 -22.86
N ARG A 310 -2.64 -2.44 -21.95
CA ARG A 310 -3.74 -3.39 -21.73
C ARG A 310 -4.57 -3.58 -23.01
N ASN A 311 -4.93 -2.49 -23.70
CA ASN A 311 -5.74 -2.57 -24.92
C ASN A 311 -5.03 -3.36 -26.01
N ARG A 312 -3.77 -3.03 -26.29
CA ARG A 312 -2.94 -3.70 -27.31
C ARG A 312 -2.73 -5.19 -27.00
N ILE A 313 -2.56 -5.55 -25.72
CA ILE A 313 -2.41 -6.97 -25.33
C ILE A 313 -3.75 -7.70 -25.42
N THR A 314 -4.85 -7.06 -25.04
CA THR A 314 -6.21 -7.61 -25.19
C THR A 314 -6.55 -7.87 -26.68
N GLU A 315 -6.20 -6.94 -27.57
CA GLU A 315 -6.35 -7.14 -29.02
C GLU A 315 -5.48 -8.30 -29.55
N LEU A 316 -4.26 -8.41 -29.04
CA LEU A 316 -3.31 -9.47 -29.44
C LEU A 316 -3.81 -10.86 -29.04
N THR A 317 -4.38 -10.99 -27.83
CA THR A 317 -4.78 -12.30 -27.26
C THR A 317 -6.24 -12.67 -27.54
N GLY A 318 -7.09 -11.68 -27.77
CA GLY A 318 -8.55 -11.87 -27.83
C GLY A 318 -9.19 -12.20 -26.46
N LEU A 319 -8.41 -12.15 -25.37
CA LEU A 319 -8.90 -12.44 -24.02
C LEU A 319 -9.64 -11.23 -23.43
N PRO A 320 -10.62 -11.41 -22.52
CA PRO A 320 -11.41 -10.33 -21.98
C PRO A 320 -10.59 -9.44 -21.01
N LYS A 321 -10.98 -8.18 -20.91
CA LYS A 321 -10.51 -7.28 -19.81
C LYS A 321 -11.15 -7.71 -18.51
N LEU A 322 -10.44 -7.55 -17.39
CA LEU A 322 -10.95 -7.88 -16.04
C LEU A 322 -11.89 -6.81 -15.47
N CYS A 323 -11.85 -5.59 -16.00
CA CYS A 323 -12.64 -4.45 -15.53
C CYS A 323 -12.75 -3.34 -16.59
N PRO A 324 -13.68 -2.38 -16.41
CA PRO A 324 -13.67 -1.11 -17.13
C PRO A 324 -12.39 -0.29 -16.90
N ASP A 325 -12.13 0.70 -17.76
CA ASP A 325 -10.91 1.50 -17.76
C ASP A 325 -10.75 2.36 -16.49
N ASP A 326 -11.86 2.87 -15.95
CA ASP A 326 -11.92 3.72 -14.76
C ASP A 326 -11.66 3.01 -13.42
N TRP A 327 -11.50 1.68 -13.45
CA TRP A 327 -11.08 0.88 -12.30
C TRP A 327 -9.56 0.74 -12.17
N LEU A 328 -8.80 1.35 -13.07
CA LEU A 328 -7.35 1.23 -13.12
C LEU A 328 -6.66 2.58 -12.87
N GLY A 329 -5.46 2.49 -12.33
CA GLY A 329 -4.52 3.60 -12.22
C GLY A 329 -3.25 3.31 -13.01
N GLN A 330 -2.10 3.37 -12.34
CA GLN A 330 -0.78 3.09 -12.91
C GLN A 330 -0.45 1.58 -12.98
N MET A 331 -1.46 0.73 -12.83
CA MET A 331 -1.29 -0.72 -12.72
C MET A 331 -2.47 -1.44 -13.40
N ALA A 332 -2.19 -2.51 -14.13
CA ALA A 332 -3.21 -3.39 -14.70
C ALA A 332 -2.77 -4.85 -14.67
N THR A 333 -3.72 -5.74 -14.39
CA THR A 333 -3.57 -7.18 -14.58
C THR A 333 -4.26 -7.57 -15.88
N ILE A 334 -3.54 -8.31 -16.72
CA ILE A 334 -3.92 -8.62 -18.09
C ILE A 334 -3.86 -10.13 -18.26
N LEU A 335 -4.94 -10.73 -18.76
CA LEU A 335 -4.98 -12.15 -19.10
C LEU A 335 -4.05 -12.40 -20.29
N PHE A 336 -3.24 -13.44 -20.17
CA PHE A 336 -2.30 -13.83 -21.21
C PHE A 336 -2.08 -15.36 -21.15
N PRO A 337 -2.13 -16.08 -22.29
CA PRO A 337 -1.93 -17.52 -22.29
C PRO A 337 -0.46 -17.83 -22.01
N MET A 338 -0.20 -18.64 -20.99
CA MET A 338 1.12 -19.15 -20.66
C MET A 338 0.99 -20.51 -19.95
N ASP A 339 1.83 -21.48 -20.32
CA ASP A 339 1.80 -22.82 -19.75
C ASP A 339 2.31 -22.82 -18.31
N ASP A 340 3.36 -22.07 -18.03
CA ASP A 340 4.00 -21.93 -16.73
C ASP A 340 4.30 -20.45 -16.45
N THR A 341 3.66 -19.91 -15.41
CA THR A 341 3.81 -18.49 -15.05
C THR A 341 5.21 -18.13 -14.54
N VAL A 342 5.91 -19.10 -13.92
CA VAL A 342 7.27 -18.89 -13.41
C VAL A 342 8.26 -18.89 -14.57
N ALA A 343 8.23 -19.92 -15.40
CA ALA A 343 9.09 -20.02 -16.58
C ALA A 343 8.88 -18.85 -17.56
N PHE A 344 7.64 -18.42 -17.74
CA PHE A 344 7.33 -17.26 -18.57
C PHE A 344 7.95 -15.95 -18.02
N LYS A 345 7.85 -15.73 -16.73
CA LYS A 345 8.46 -14.59 -16.05
C LYS A 345 10.00 -14.60 -16.19
N GLU A 346 10.62 -15.77 -15.95
CA GLU A 346 12.06 -15.94 -16.08
C GLU A 346 12.52 -15.68 -17.52
N ARG A 347 11.81 -16.22 -18.52
CA ARG A 347 12.08 -15.96 -19.93
C ARG A 347 11.99 -14.49 -20.30
N LEU A 348 10.97 -13.75 -19.81
CA LEU A 348 10.87 -12.31 -20.05
C LEU A 348 12.04 -11.55 -19.44
N TYR A 349 12.50 -11.95 -18.27
CA TYR A 349 13.62 -11.29 -17.60
C TYR A 349 14.96 -11.61 -18.26
N ASP A 350 15.26 -12.90 -18.46
CA ASP A 350 16.57 -13.36 -18.91
C ASP A 350 16.82 -13.11 -20.39
N ASP A 351 15.82 -13.39 -21.25
CA ASP A 351 15.97 -13.29 -22.70
C ASP A 351 15.61 -11.90 -23.25
N HIS A 352 14.70 -11.18 -22.56
CA HIS A 352 14.13 -9.92 -23.06
C HIS A 352 14.32 -8.71 -22.14
N GLN A 353 14.96 -8.89 -20.99
CA GLN A 353 15.24 -7.83 -20.01
C GLN A 353 13.96 -7.08 -19.54
N ILE A 354 12.83 -7.79 -19.43
CA ILE A 354 11.55 -7.23 -18.98
C ILE A 354 11.18 -7.82 -17.62
N GLU A 355 10.98 -6.95 -16.62
CA GLU A 355 10.52 -7.35 -15.29
C GLU A 355 9.04 -7.02 -15.08
N ILE A 356 8.22 -8.07 -14.94
CA ILE A 356 6.79 -8.02 -14.61
C ILE A 356 6.45 -9.01 -13.49
N SER A 357 5.20 -8.97 -13.01
CA SER A 357 4.66 -9.96 -12.07
C SER A 357 3.68 -10.88 -12.80
N THR A 358 3.86 -12.20 -12.70
CA THR A 358 2.98 -13.21 -13.28
C THR A 358 2.16 -13.93 -12.22
N MET A 359 0.98 -14.43 -12.57
CA MET A 359 0.09 -15.13 -11.65
C MET A 359 -0.90 -16.03 -12.38
N ALA A 360 -1.43 -17.04 -11.66
CA ALA A 360 -2.62 -17.77 -12.05
C ALA A 360 -3.84 -17.17 -11.32
N HIS A 361 -4.97 -17.04 -12.02
CA HIS A 361 -6.20 -16.52 -11.47
C HIS A 361 -7.41 -17.23 -12.11
N GLU A 362 -8.21 -17.94 -11.31
CA GLU A 362 -9.46 -18.61 -11.71
C GLU A 362 -9.37 -19.46 -12.98
N GLY A 363 -8.30 -20.25 -13.10
CA GLY A 363 -8.08 -21.12 -14.26
C GLY A 363 -7.50 -20.41 -15.49
N HIS A 364 -7.23 -19.11 -15.39
CA HIS A 364 -6.49 -18.34 -16.37
C HIS A 364 -5.10 -17.96 -15.87
N THR A 365 -4.19 -17.72 -16.80
CA THR A 365 -2.90 -17.12 -16.51
C THR A 365 -2.92 -15.63 -16.85
N ALA A 366 -2.21 -14.85 -16.05
CA ALA A 366 -2.18 -13.40 -16.17
C ALA A 366 -0.81 -12.85 -15.77
N PHE A 367 -0.53 -11.64 -16.19
CA PHE A 367 0.55 -10.86 -15.62
C PHE A 367 0.07 -9.45 -15.27
N ARG A 368 0.77 -8.82 -14.32
CA ARG A 368 0.49 -7.45 -13.90
C ARG A 368 1.64 -6.55 -14.31
N ILE A 369 1.33 -5.49 -15.03
CA ILE A 369 2.23 -4.37 -15.29
C ILE A 369 1.98 -3.25 -14.28
N SER A 370 3.04 -2.51 -13.96
CA SER A 370 3.00 -1.37 -13.06
C SER A 370 3.95 -0.30 -13.58
N ILE A 371 3.41 0.78 -14.10
CA ILE A 371 4.12 1.86 -14.77
C ILE A 371 4.31 3.04 -13.81
N GLN A 372 5.54 3.58 -13.79
CA GLN A 372 5.88 4.73 -12.97
C GLN A 372 6.62 5.78 -13.82
N GLY A 373 6.77 6.99 -13.30
CA GLY A 373 7.35 8.14 -14.00
C GLY A 373 8.70 7.94 -14.70
N TYR A 374 9.41 6.85 -14.42
CA TYR A 374 10.63 6.47 -15.10
C TYR A 374 10.42 5.63 -16.37
N ASN A 375 9.21 5.12 -16.59
CA ASN A 375 8.87 4.38 -17.80
C ASN A 375 8.53 5.31 -18.96
N SER A 376 8.64 4.77 -20.17
CA SER A 376 8.35 5.42 -21.43
C SER A 376 7.46 4.55 -22.32
N GLU A 377 6.89 5.13 -23.36
CA GLU A 377 6.15 4.42 -24.40
C GLU A 377 7.01 3.32 -25.06
N ALA A 378 8.32 3.57 -25.22
CA ALA A 378 9.25 2.57 -25.75
C ALA A 378 9.34 1.31 -24.86
N ASP A 379 9.19 1.43 -23.54
CA ASP A 379 9.16 0.28 -22.64
C ASP A 379 7.90 -0.57 -22.90
N VAL A 380 6.76 0.08 -23.14
CA VAL A 380 5.50 -0.58 -23.50
C VAL A 380 5.62 -1.24 -24.87
N ASP A 381 6.17 -0.53 -25.85
CA ASP A 381 6.38 -1.06 -27.20
C ASP A 381 7.28 -2.30 -27.19
N HIS A 382 8.35 -2.28 -26.39
CA HIS A 382 9.24 -3.43 -26.23
C HIS A 382 8.49 -4.64 -25.63
N LEU A 383 7.68 -4.42 -24.58
CA LEU A 383 6.83 -5.48 -24.03
C LEU A 383 5.88 -6.06 -25.11
N ILE A 384 5.15 -5.21 -25.83
CA ILE A 384 4.19 -5.67 -26.85
C ILE A 384 4.86 -6.46 -27.96
N LEU A 385 6.02 -5.99 -28.45
CA LEU A 385 6.80 -6.69 -29.50
C LEU A 385 7.25 -8.05 -29.00
N THR A 386 7.75 -8.13 -27.78
CA THR A 386 8.16 -9.38 -27.15
C THR A 386 6.99 -10.35 -27.04
N LEU A 387 5.84 -9.90 -26.52
CA LEU A 387 4.65 -10.75 -26.36
C LEU A 387 4.13 -11.30 -27.71
N LYS A 388 4.20 -10.51 -28.79
CA LYS A 388 3.83 -10.95 -30.14
C LYS A 388 4.69 -12.13 -30.66
N ASN A 389 5.93 -12.22 -30.19
CA ASN A 389 6.84 -13.32 -30.59
C ASN A 389 6.73 -14.53 -29.68
N LEU A 390 5.95 -14.45 -28.59
CA LEU A 390 5.80 -15.50 -27.59
C LEU A 390 4.45 -16.24 -27.66
N ILE A 391 3.52 -15.76 -28.52
CA ILE A 391 2.20 -16.40 -28.77
C ILE A 391 2.28 -17.38 -29.95
#